data_5edfc444bf1dd09573f03461ba5caf6d
#
_entry.id   5edfc444bf1dd09573f03461ba5caf6d
#
_cell.length_a   1.000
_cell.length_b   1.000
_cell.length_c   1.000
_cell.angle_alpha   90.00
_cell.angle_beta   90.00
_cell.angle_gamma   90.00
#
_symmetry.space_group_name_H-M   'P 1'
#
loop_
_entity.id
_entity.type
_entity.pdbx_description
1 polymer ?
#
loop_
_entity_poly.entity_id
_entity_poly.type
_entity_poly.pdbx_seq_one_letter_code
_entity_poly.pdbx_strand_id
1 'polypeptide(L)'
;MRTIAFAFLTCIAIASQAQQVFNFTQSPGVQHVGVRIVEQYDNSRTFPATGGKSPRPVQTLVWYPAGNKGGTPLRFDDYILTIGGADDFSRTPEQRRKVAAEDIEGKTEGKREPQIAFVKAQTMWAVRDAPAAQGKFPVVIYAPGYSADAFQNADLCEYLASHGYIVIASPSLGPDKRGMSLDLKGIDAQVGDIRFLIDYAGSLPQADTSSIAVIGYSIGGLSNVFAAARDKRITALIELDGSIRYFNKLVMQAGDVTPDRVTVPMLYLAQRPPSIETIIKYKQDLSGSFINEMKSADLYLFNINGLDHSAFSSWFIRIRDLSTFEDYTPEEISVAYGWMSRYVLAFLNAYTKSNGQEKAFLSTRPENNGVPKHLIEKTIQQQF
;
A
#
# COMPACT_ATOMS: atom_id res chain seq x y z
N MET A 1 -7.04 -77.33 -7.89
CA MET A 1 -6.11 -76.22 -7.82
C MET A 1 -6.96 -74.95 -8.07
N ARG A 2 -7.21 -74.18 -7.03
CA ARG A 2 -7.92 -72.87 -7.13
C ARG A 2 -6.89 -71.73 -7.09
N THR A 3 -6.76 -71.00 -8.20
CA THR A 3 -5.85 -69.88 -8.33
C THR A 3 -6.54 -68.63 -7.74
N ILE A 4 -5.99 -68.06 -6.66
CA ILE A 4 -6.43 -66.81 -6.06
C ILE A 4 -5.64 -65.68 -6.73
N ALA A 5 -6.38 -64.81 -7.46
CA ALA A 5 -5.81 -63.59 -8.03
C ALA A 5 -5.86 -62.48 -6.97
N PHE A 6 -4.67 -61.99 -6.58
CA PHE A 6 -4.54 -60.80 -5.75
C PHE A 6 -4.62 -59.56 -6.65
N ALA A 7 -5.67 -58.76 -6.49
CA ALA A 7 -5.74 -57.42 -7.09
C ALA A 7 -5.04 -56.43 -6.19
N PHE A 8 -3.92 -55.85 -6.65
CA PHE A 8 -3.28 -54.72 -6.00
C PHE A 8 -4.06 -53.46 -6.36
N LEU A 9 -4.77 -52.88 -5.39
CA LEU A 9 -5.30 -51.51 -5.48
C LEU A 9 -4.15 -50.55 -5.18
N THR A 10 -3.61 -49.92 -6.19
CA THR A 10 -2.72 -48.74 -6.04
C THR A 10 -3.57 -47.50 -5.75
N CYS A 11 -3.65 -47.11 -4.49
CA CYS A 11 -4.14 -45.77 -4.13
C CYS A 11 -3.14 -44.74 -4.61
N ILE A 12 -3.44 -44.06 -5.70
CA ILE A 12 -2.75 -42.84 -6.11
C ILE A 12 -3.24 -41.75 -5.16
N ALA A 13 -2.44 -41.42 -4.14
CA ALA A 13 -2.61 -40.21 -3.36
C ALA A 13 -2.31 -39.03 -4.29
N ILE A 14 -3.34 -38.41 -4.82
CA ILE A 14 -3.23 -37.06 -5.41
C ILE A 14 -2.94 -36.12 -4.25
N ALA A 15 -1.64 -35.85 -4.03
CA ALA A 15 -1.26 -34.72 -3.19
C ALA A 15 -1.81 -33.45 -3.86
N SER A 16 -2.94 -32.97 -3.39
CA SER A 16 -3.39 -31.62 -3.66
C SER A 16 -2.26 -30.72 -3.17
N GLN A 17 -1.47 -30.14 -4.09
CA GLN A 17 -0.62 -29.03 -3.75
C GLN A 17 -1.56 -27.92 -3.27
N ALA A 18 -1.65 -27.75 -1.95
CA ALA A 18 -2.35 -26.63 -1.37
C ALA A 18 -1.72 -25.36 -1.98
N GLN A 19 -2.52 -24.63 -2.74
CA GLN A 19 -2.09 -23.38 -3.37
C GLN A 19 -1.60 -22.48 -2.23
N GLN A 20 -0.30 -22.18 -2.21
CA GLN A 20 0.30 -21.32 -1.21
C GLN A 20 -0.22 -19.89 -1.46
N VAL A 21 -1.07 -19.42 -0.57
CA VAL A 21 -1.80 -18.16 -0.71
C VAL A 21 -1.38 -17.21 0.38
N PHE A 22 -1.24 -15.92 0.03
CA PHE A 22 -1.06 -14.88 1.00
C PHE A 22 -2.16 -14.90 2.06
N ASN A 23 -1.75 -14.91 3.31
CA ASN A 23 -2.62 -14.81 4.48
C ASN A 23 -2.18 -13.63 5.33
N PHE A 24 -3.05 -12.63 5.48
CA PHE A 24 -2.75 -11.50 6.34
C PHE A 24 -2.78 -11.93 7.80
N THR A 25 -1.64 -11.87 8.48
CA THR A 25 -1.44 -12.51 9.80
C THR A 25 -1.86 -11.65 10.99
N GLN A 26 -2.15 -10.36 10.78
CA GLN A 26 -2.59 -9.48 11.86
C GLN A 26 -4.11 -9.60 12.09
N SER A 27 -4.50 -9.56 13.35
CA SER A 27 -5.92 -9.51 13.72
C SER A 27 -6.49 -8.11 13.49
N PRO A 28 -7.76 -7.98 13.10
CA PRO A 28 -8.41 -6.68 13.04
C PRO A 28 -8.46 -6.02 14.42
N GLY A 29 -8.51 -4.69 14.42
CA GLY A 29 -8.78 -3.90 15.61
C GLY A 29 -10.23 -4.02 16.07
N VAL A 30 -10.64 -3.15 16.99
CA VAL A 30 -11.96 -3.19 17.62
C VAL A 30 -13.07 -2.61 16.74
N GLN A 31 -12.73 -1.87 15.69
CA GLN A 31 -13.70 -1.27 14.79
C GLN A 31 -14.04 -2.22 13.63
N HIS A 32 -15.31 -2.25 13.24
CA HIS A 32 -15.66 -2.78 11.93
C HIS A 32 -15.13 -1.86 10.84
N VAL A 33 -14.97 -2.38 9.63
CA VAL A 33 -14.41 -1.62 8.51
C VAL A 33 -15.51 -1.32 7.50
N GLY A 34 -15.71 -0.04 7.21
CA GLY A 34 -16.48 0.43 6.05
C GLY A 34 -15.55 0.83 4.92
N VAL A 35 -16.01 0.71 3.67
CA VAL A 35 -15.32 1.27 2.51
C VAL A 35 -16.31 1.99 1.62
N ARG A 36 -15.88 3.17 1.12
CA ARG A 36 -16.63 3.94 0.12
C ARG A 36 -15.75 4.21 -1.09
N ILE A 37 -16.34 4.13 -2.27
CA ILE A 37 -15.70 4.48 -3.53
C ILE A 37 -16.40 5.74 -4.04
N VAL A 38 -15.63 6.81 -4.23
CA VAL A 38 -16.13 8.12 -4.64
C VAL A 38 -15.46 8.53 -5.93
N GLU A 39 -16.24 8.97 -6.91
CA GLU A 39 -15.77 9.47 -8.20
C GLU A 39 -15.83 10.99 -8.15
N GLN A 40 -14.68 11.65 -8.20
CA GLN A 40 -14.53 13.10 -8.06
C GLN A 40 -13.67 13.65 -9.18
N TYR A 41 -13.83 14.95 -9.42
CA TYR A 41 -12.99 15.67 -10.37
C TYR A 41 -12.23 16.77 -9.65
N ASP A 42 -10.91 16.83 -9.87
CA ASP A 42 -10.14 18.01 -9.53
C ASP A 42 -10.24 19.04 -10.65
N ASN A 43 -11.05 20.07 -10.40
CA ASN A 43 -11.31 21.15 -11.37
C ASN A 43 -10.12 22.10 -11.55
N SER A 44 -9.11 22.03 -10.67
CA SER A 44 -7.90 22.87 -10.77
C SER A 44 -6.89 22.32 -11.77
N ARG A 45 -7.03 21.06 -12.17
CA ARG A 45 -6.13 20.34 -13.08
C ARG A 45 -6.90 19.73 -14.23
N THR A 46 -6.25 19.59 -15.37
CA THR A 46 -6.82 18.97 -16.57
C THR A 46 -6.28 17.57 -16.80
N PHE A 47 -7.09 16.73 -17.44
CA PHE A 47 -6.73 15.38 -17.85
C PHE A 47 -7.33 15.12 -19.26
N PRO A 48 -6.64 14.35 -20.13
CA PRO A 48 -7.18 14.00 -21.45
C PRO A 48 -8.46 13.16 -21.30
N ALA A 49 -9.44 13.47 -22.13
CA ALA A 49 -10.71 12.74 -22.22
C ALA A 49 -11.14 12.60 -23.67
N THR A 50 -12.08 11.72 -23.94
CA THR A 50 -12.69 11.57 -25.25
C THR A 50 -13.32 12.91 -25.66
N GLY A 51 -12.82 13.50 -26.76
CA GLY A 51 -13.28 14.81 -27.24
C GLY A 51 -12.50 16.02 -26.73
N GLY A 52 -11.41 15.85 -25.97
CA GLY A 52 -10.57 16.96 -25.54
C GLY A 52 -9.97 16.82 -24.13
N LYS A 53 -10.01 17.87 -23.36
CA LYS A 53 -9.56 17.89 -21.96
C LYS A 53 -10.76 18.01 -21.03
N SER A 54 -10.72 17.27 -19.92
CA SER A 54 -11.68 17.35 -18.82
C SER A 54 -10.95 17.73 -17.52
N PRO A 55 -11.66 18.07 -16.46
CA PRO A 55 -11.08 18.07 -15.12
C PRO A 55 -10.44 16.70 -14.80
N ARG A 56 -9.38 16.70 -13.99
CA ARG A 56 -8.66 15.47 -13.64
C ARG A 56 -9.55 14.52 -12.81
N PRO A 57 -9.80 13.29 -13.26
CA PRO A 57 -10.53 12.30 -12.47
C PRO A 57 -9.69 11.88 -11.27
N VAL A 58 -10.32 11.84 -10.09
CA VAL A 58 -9.73 11.33 -8.85
C VAL A 58 -10.71 10.33 -8.25
N GLN A 59 -10.63 9.07 -8.68
CA GLN A 59 -11.33 7.99 -8.01
C GLN A 59 -10.75 7.81 -6.61
N THR A 60 -11.58 7.90 -5.60
CA THR A 60 -11.15 7.88 -4.20
C THR A 60 -11.74 6.68 -3.48
N LEU A 61 -10.89 5.83 -2.93
CA LEU A 61 -11.25 4.78 -2.00
C LEU A 61 -11.05 5.30 -0.57
N VAL A 62 -12.07 5.17 0.25
CA VAL A 62 -12.05 5.59 1.65
C VAL A 62 -12.39 4.41 2.52
N TRP A 63 -11.42 3.89 3.28
CA TRP A 63 -11.64 2.92 4.35
C TRP A 63 -11.80 3.65 5.67
N TYR A 64 -12.77 3.27 6.47
CA TYR A 64 -13.08 4.00 7.70
C TYR A 64 -13.65 3.08 8.77
N PRO A 65 -13.52 3.46 10.05
CA PRO A 65 -14.18 2.79 11.15
C PRO A 65 -15.70 2.82 10.98
N ALA A 66 -16.33 1.64 11.00
CA ALA A 66 -17.78 1.47 10.92
C ALA A 66 -18.39 1.12 12.28
N GLY A 67 -19.61 1.61 12.53
CA GLY A 67 -20.29 1.45 13.82
C GLY A 67 -20.85 0.06 14.07
N ASN A 68 -21.20 -0.67 13.03
CA ASN A 68 -21.61 -2.06 13.10
C ASN A 68 -21.24 -2.81 11.81
N LYS A 69 -21.33 -4.15 11.85
CA LYS A 69 -20.99 -5.02 10.73
C LYS A 69 -22.15 -5.17 9.71
N GLY A 70 -23.14 -4.27 9.72
CA GLY A 70 -24.28 -4.39 8.81
C GLY A 70 -23.83 -4.44 7.34
N GLY A 71 -24.35 -5.42 6.58
CA GLY A 71 -24.03 -5.63 5.17
C GLY A 71 -23.14 -6.84 4.90
N THR A 72 -22.89 -7.12 3.61
CA THR A 72 -22.05 -8.22 3.15
C THR A 72 -20.61 -7.71 2.99
N PRO A 73 -19.61 -8.39 3.58
CA PRO A 73 -18.23 -8.08 3.34
C PRO A 73 -17.90 -8.15 1.85
N LEU A 74 -17.01 -7.25 1.39
CA LEU A 74 -16.51 -7.25 0.03
C LEU A 74 -15.74 -8.55 -0.27
N ARG A 75 -15.73 -8.91 -1.55
CA ARG A 75 -14.72 -9.80 -2.11
C ARG A 75 -13.57 -8.98 -2.68
N PHE A 76 -12.40 -9.57 -2.80
CA PHE A 76 -11.26 -8.87 -3.41
C PHE A 76 -11.56 -8.44 -4.85
N ASP A 77 -12.43 -9.17 -5.57
CA ASP A 77 -12.91 -8.78 -6.91
C ASP A 77 -13.61 -7.41 -6.94
N ASP A 78 -14.27 -7.02 -5.85
CA ASP A 78 -14.90 -5.69 -5.76
C ASP A 78 -13.86 -4.55 -5.80
N TYR A 79 -12.66 -4.78 -5.27
CA TYR A 79 -11.53 -3.85 -5.41
C TYR A 79 -10.98 -3.86 -6.84
N ILE A 80 -10.79 -5.04 -7.43
CA ILE A 80 -10.33 -5.18 -8.82
C ILE A 80 -11.24 -4.44 -9.79
N LEU A 81 -12.55 -4.51 -9.61
CA LEU A 81 -13.51 -3.82 -10.47
C LEU A 81 -13.37 -2.28 -10.45
N THR A 82 -12.75 -1.70 -9.42
CA THR A 82 -12.47 -0.24 -9.38
C THR A 82 -11.49 0.21 -10.46
N ILE A 83 -10.62 -0.69 -10.95
CA ILE A 83 -9.70 -0.44 -12.06
C ILE A 83 -10.41 0.16 -13.27
N GLY A 84 -11.61 -0.34 -13.58
CA GLY A 84 -12.40 0.06 -14.73
C GLY A 84 -12.87 1.52 -14.70
N GLY A 85 -12.96 2.13 -13.52
CA GLY A 85 -13.37 3.53 -13.36
C GLY A 85 -12.23 4.47 -12.94
N ALA A 86 -10.97 3.99 -12.90
CA ALA A 86 -9.88 4.74 -12.30
C ALA A 86 -9.58 6.10 -12.99
N ASP A 87 -9.71 6.17 -14.29
CA ASP A 87 -9.35 7.32 -15.14
C ASP A 87 -10.48 7.88 -15.99
N ASP A 88 -11.62 7.20 -16.05
CA ASP A 88 -12.78 7.62 -16.83
C ASP A 88 -14.08 7.12 -16.19
N PHE A 89 -14.84 8.03 -15.63
CA PHE A 89 -16.10 7.75 -14.92
C PHE A 89 -17.29 7.54 -15.86
N SER A 90 -17.16 7.91 -17.15
CA SER A 90 -18.21 7.77 -18.14
C SER A 90 -18.40 6.33 -18.66
N ARG A 91 -17.45 5.42 -18.35
CA ARG A 91 -17.51 4.02 -18.77
C ARG A 91 -18.73 3.31 -18.24
N THR A 92 -19.41 2.56 -19.10
CA THR A 92 -20.49 1.67 -18.69
C THR A 92 -19.98 0.53 -17.79
N PRO A 93 -20.86 -0.14 -17.02
CA PRO A 93 -20.45 -1.30 -16.21
C PRO A 93 -19.73 -2.40 -17.01
N GLU A 94 -20.15 -2.66 -18.28
CA GLU A 94 -19.48 -3.62 -19.16
C GLU A 94 -18.06 -3.16 -19.51
N GLN A 95 -17.92 -1.87 -19.91
CA GLN A 95 -16.61 -1.30 -20.25
C GLN A 95 -15.68 -1.34 -19.02
N ARG A 96 -16.18 -1.04 -17.82
CA ARG A 96 -15.39 -1.12 -16.58
C ARG A 96 -14.90 -2.53 -16.31
N ARG A 97 -15.76 -3.55 -16.44
CA ARG A 97 -15.37 -4.96 -16.30
C ARG A 97 -14.32 -5.37 -17.33
N LYS A 98 -14.48 -4.94 -18.59
CA LYS A 98 -13.53 -5.24 -19.65
C LYS A 98 -12.15 -4.63 -19.33
N VAL A 99 -12.08 -3.34 -18.98
CA VAL A 99 -10.83 -2.66 -18.61
C VAL A 99 -10.15 -3.33 -17.42
N ALA A 100 -10.92 -3.70 -16.39
CA ALA A 100 -10.37 -4.41 -15.23
C ALA A 100 -9.81 -5.80 -15.60
N ALA A 101 -10.49 -6.54 -16.47
CA ALA A 101 -10.03 -7.84 -16.94
C ALA A 101 -8.75 -7.75 -17.76
N GLU A 102 -8.68 -6.80 -18.70
CA GLU A 102 -7.50 -6.54 -19.55
C GLU A 102 -6.28 -6.11 -18.70
N ASP A 103 -6.49 -5.27 -17.67
CA ASP A 103 -5.43 -4.83 -16.76
C ASP A 103 -4.86 -6.02 -15.95
N ILE A 104 -5.73 -6.88 -15.43
CA ILE A 104 -5.31 -8.09 -14.69
C ILE A 104 -4.57 -9.06 -15.60
N GLU A 105 -5.08 -9.31 -16.80
CA GLU A 105 -4.42 -10.17 -17.79
C GLU A 105 -3.02 -9.65 -18.12
N GLY A 106 -2.87 -8.34 -18.33
CA GLY A 106 -1.57 -7.70 -18.56
C GLY A 106 -0.61 -7.85 -17.38
N LYS A 107 -1.08 -7.66 -16.15
CA LYS A 107 -0.27 -7.78 -14.93
C LYS A 107 0.14 -9.23 -14.60
N THR A 108 -0.62 -10.21 -15.04
CA THR A 108 -0.39 -11.64 -14.77
C THR A 108 0.14 -12.40 -15.99
N GLU A 109 0.29 -11.73 -17.13
CA GLU A 109 0.65 -12.33 -18.41
C GLU A 109 -0.25 -13.54 -18.80
N GLY A 110 -1.51 -13.55 -18.36
CA GLY A 110 -2.48 -14.61 -18.62
C GLY A 110 -2.16 -15.98 -18.00
N LYS A 111 -1.10 -16.09 -17.19
CA LYS A 111 -0.57 -17.40 -16.74
C LYS A 111 -1.14 -17.95 -15.43
N ARG A 112 -2.06 -17.22 -14.75
CA ARG A 112 -2.43 -17.52 -13.36
C ARG A 112 -3.93 -17.54 -13.09
N GLU A 113 -4.72 -17.95 -14.07
CA GLU A 113 -6.19 -17.99 -13.95
C GLU A 113 -6.71 -18.64 -12.66
N PRO A 114 -6.26 -19.84 -12.23
CA PRO A 114 -6.76 -20.44 -10.99
C PRO A 114 -6.42 -19.60 -9.75
N GLN A 115 -5.23 -19.01 -9.69
CA GLN A 115 -4.81 -18.15 -8.59
C GLN A 115 -5.61 -16.85 -8.57
N ILE A 116 -5.82 -16.22 -9.73
CA ILE A 116 -6.62 -15.00 -9.84
C ILE A 116 -8.07 -15.25 -9.45
N ALA A 117 -8.69 -16.35 -9.89
CA ALA A 117 -10.03 -16.72 -9.48
C ALA A 117 -10.14 -16.92 -7.96
N PHE A 118 -9.13 -17.57 -7.35
CA PHE A 118 -9.04 -17.72 -5.90
C PHE A 118 -8.93 -16.36 -5.19
N VAL A 119 -8.03 -15.48 -5.64
CA VAL A 119 -7.83 -14.13 -5.07
C VAL A 119 -9.12 -13.31 -5.15
N LYS A 120 -9.78 -13.30 -6.30
CA LYS A 120 -11.06 -12.62 -6.51
C LYS A 120 -12.13 -13.06 -5.52
N ALA A 121 -12.17 -14.35 -5.19
CA ALA A 121 -13.15 -14.93 -4.29
C ALA A 121 -12.88 -14.66 -2.79
N GLN A 122 -11.70 -14.16 -2.42
CA GLN A 122 -11.34 -13.92 -1.02
C GLN A 122 -12.23 -12.86 -0.39
N THR A 123 -12.73 -13.15 0.81
CA THR A 123 -13.53 -12.22 1.61
C THR A 123 -12.59 -11.23 2.31
N MET A 124 -12.90 -9.95 2.19
CA MET A 124 -12.24 -8.84 2.87
C MET A 124 -12.98 -8.46 4.15
N TRP A 125 -12.39 -7.59 4.97
CA TRP A 125 -13.09 -7.14 6.20
C TRP A 125 -14.06 -6.00 5.95
N ALA A 126 -13.83 -5.21 4.91
CA ALA A 126 -14.62 -4.04 4.61
C ALA A 126 -16.03 -4.40 4.12
N VAL A 127 -16.99 -3.60 4.54
CA VAL A 127 -18.36 -3.59 4.02
C VAL A 127 -18.59 -2.30 3.25
N ARG A 128 -19.11 -2.41 2.02
CA ARG A 128 -19.37 -1.23 1.19
C ARG A 128 -20.44 -0.34 1.84
N ASP A 129 -20.13 0.95 1.93
CA ASP A 129 -21.00 2.01 2.46
C ASP A 129 -21.58 1.74 3.85
N ALA A 130 -20.89 0.92 4.68
CA ALA A 130 -21.30 0.68 6.05
C ALA A 130 -21.46 2.00 6.83
N PRO A 131 -22.41 2.09 7.77
CA PRO A 131 -22.54 3.29 8.62
C PRO A 131 -21.25 3.60 9.36
N ALA A 132 -20.76 4.83 9.23
CA ALA A 132 -19.53 5.25 9.90
C ALA A 132 -19.69 5.23 11.43
N ALA A 133 -18.63 4.84 12.14
CA ALA A 133 -18.58 4.94 13.59
C ALA A 133 -18.64 6.40 14.05
N GLN A 134 -19.17 6.61 15.25
CA GLN A 134 -19.15 7.92 15.88
C GLN A 134 -17.73 8.28 16.37
N GLY A 135 -17.37 9.54 16.29
CA GLY A 135 -16.08 10.05 16.77
C GLY A 135 -15.26 10.73 15.69
N LYS A 136 -14.04 11.08 16.04
CA LYS A 136 -13.04 11.66 15.15
C LYS A 136 -11.86 10.71 15.03
N PHE A 137 -11.39 10.49 13.80
CA PHE A 137 -10.33 9.55 13.50
C PHE A 137 -9.22 10.23 12.70
N PRO A 138 -7.94 10.04 13.07
CA PRO A 138 -6.81 10.55 12.29
C PRO A 138 -6.87 10.05 10.85
N VAL A 139 -6.35 10.87 9.94
CA VAL A 139 -6.37 10.60 8.49
C VAL A 139 -5.04 10.04 8.03
N VAL A 140 -5.11 9.03 7.19
CA VAL A 140 -3.97 8.45 6.47
C VAL A 140 -4.25 8.58 4.98
N ILE A 141 -3.38 9.25 4.23
CA ILE A 141 -3.38 9.21 2.77
C ILE A 141 -2.43 8.09 2.33
N TYR A 142 -2.92 7.15 1.52
CA TYR A 142 -2.09 6.12 0.92
C TYR A 142 -1.78 6.50 -0.53
N ALA A 143 -0.50 6.66 -0.84
CA ALA A 143 0.03 6.95 -2.16
C ALA A 143 0.58 5.65 -2.79
N PRO A 144 -0.12 5.08 -3.80
CA PRO A 144 0.31 3.85 -4.46
C PRO A 144 1.61 4.01 -5.24
N GLY A 145 2.22 2.88 -5.62
CA GLY A 145 3.41 2.84 -6.46
C GLY A 145 3.15 3.27 -7.91
N TYR A 146 4.14 3.10 -8.75
CA TYR A 146 4.11 3.48 -10.16
C TYR A 146 2.91 2.89 -10.91
N SER A 147 2.06 3.73 -11.46
CA SER A 147 0.86 3.35 -12.23
C SER A 147 -0.04 2.34 -11.52
N ALA A 148 -0.06 2.34 -10.19
CA ALA A 148 -0.79 1.38 -9.39
C ALA A 148 -2.19 1.85 -9.01
N ASP A 149 -3.04 0.89 -8.68
CA ASP A 149 -4.42 1.12 -8.29
C ASP A 149 -4.54 1.51 -6.81
N ALA A 150 -5.61 2.21 -6.44
CA ALA A 150 -5.85 2.69 -5.09
C ALA A 150 -5.88 1.57 -4.03
N PHE A 151 -6.31 0.36 -4.41
CA PHE A 151 -6.40 -0.81 -3.52
C PHE A 151 -5.11 -1.61 -3.41
N GLN A 152 -3.99 -1.12 -3.94
CA GLN A 152 -2.70 -1.86 -3.99
C GLN A 152 -2.29 -2.47 -2.64
N ASN A 153 -2.66 -1.84 -1.53
CA ASN A 153 -2.46 -2.33 -0.16
C ASN A 153 -3.78 -2.35 0.63
N ALA A 154 -4.85 -2.91 0.04
CA ALA A 154 -6.17 -2.96 0.68
C ALA A 154 -6.13 -3.63 2.05
N ASP A 155 -5.32 -4.68 2.23
CA ASP A 155 -5.18 -5.38 3.52
C ASP A 155 -4.65 -4.45 4.62
N LEU A 156 -3.61 -3.65 4.31
CA LEU A 156 -3.09 -2.64 5.23
C LEU A 156 -4.13 -1.54 5.49
N CYS A 157 -4.83 -1.07 4.45
CA CYS A 157 -5.85 -0.03 4.59
C CYS A 157 -7.01 -0.47 5.48
N GLU A 158 -7.50 -1.70 5.30
CA GLU A 158 -8.54 -2.29 6.17
C GLU A 158 -8.04 -2.50 7.59
N TYR A 159 -6.79 -2.96 7.76
CA TYR A 159 -6.17 -3.12 9.07
C TYR A 159 -6.11 -1.79 9.82
N LEU A 160 -5.65 -0.73 9.19
CA LEU A 160 -5.59 0.60 9.81
C LEU A 160 -6.99 1.14 10.13
N ALA A 161 -7.96 0.96 9.24
CA ALA A 161 -9.33 1.39 9.48
C ALA A 161 -9.95 0.64 10.68
N SER A 162 -9.67 -0.66 10.83
CA SER A 162 -10.11 -1.44 11.98
C SER A 162 -9.50 -0.94 13.31
N HIS A 163 -8.36 -0.25 13.26
CA HIS A 163 -7.67 0.35 14.39
C HIS A 163 -7.99 1.84 14.60
N GLY A 164 -9.03 2.35 13.94
CA GLY A 164 -9.53 3.71 14.15
C GLY A 164 -8.78 4.78 13.35
N TYR A 165 -8.51 4.50 12.08
CA TYR A 165 -8.01 5.47 11.10
C TYR A 165 -8.97 5.60 9.93
N ILE A 166 -9.04 6.79 9.34
CA ILE A 166 -9.62 6.97 8.01
C ILE A 166 -8.48 6.90 7.01
N VAL A 167 -8.50 5.89 6.13
CA VAL A 167 -7.48 5.72 5.09
C VAL A 167 -8.06 6.10 3.74
N ILE A 168 -7.38 6.97 3.00
CA ILE A 168 -7.87 7.52 1.73
C ILE A 168 -6.80 7.30 0.66
N ALA A 169 -7.18 6.73 -0.48
CA ALA A 169 -6.28 6.48 -1.59
C ALA A 169 -6.92 6.80 -2.93
N SER A 170 -6.11 7.17 -3.90
CA SER A 170 -6.48 7.25 -5.31
C SER A 170 -5.48 6.49 -6.17
N PRO A 171 -5.85 6.06 -7.41
CA PRO A 171 -4.90 5.46 -8.33
C PRO A 171 -3.75 6.42 -8.67
N SER A 172 -2.56 5.89 -8.89
CA SER A 172 -1.38 6.64 -9.34
C SER A 172 -1.45 6.89 -10.86
N LEU A 173 -2.23 7.88 -11.26
CA LEU A 173 -2.37 8.28 -12.65
C LEU A 173 -1.25 9.25 -13.07
N GLY A 174 -0.83 9.18 -14.34
CA GLY A 174 0.05 10.18 -14.91
C GLY A 174 -0.59 11.57 -15.06
N PRO A 175 0.17 12.56 -15.50
CA PRO A 175 -0.35 13.92 -15.67
C PRO A 175 -1.36 14.05 -16.84
N ASP A 176 -1.18 13.23 -17.87
CA ASP A 176 -1.91 13.34 -19.14
C ASP A 176 -2.38 12.00 -19.72
N LYS A 177 -2.25 10.92 -18.94
CA LYS A 177 -2.69 9.56 -19.31
C LYS A 177 -2.79 8.70 -18.06
N ARG A 178 -3.41 7.50 -18.18
CA ARG A 178 -3.53 6.54 -17.08
C ARG A 178 -2.17 6.14 -16.50
N GLY A 179 -1.18 5.84 -17.37
CA GLY A 179 0.16 5.46 -16.91
C GLY A 179 0.97 6.64 -16.41
N MET A 180 1.54 6.52 -15.23
CA MET A 180 2.42 7.51 -14.64
C MET A 180 3.75 7.62 -15.43
N SER A 181 4.40 8.79 -15.44
CA SER A 181 5.78 8.96 -15.91
C SER A 181 6.77 9.01 -14.76
N LEU A 182 8.00 8.48 -14.98
CA LEU A 182 9.09 8.52 -13.99
C LEU A 182 9.92 9.80 -14.16
N ASP A 183 9.26 10.94 -14.03
CA ASP A 183 9.85 12.28 -14.09
C ASP A 183 9.14 13.19 -13.08
N LEU A 184 9.58 14.44 -12.99
CA LEU A 184 8.96 15.42 -12.09
C LEU A 184 7.49 15.65 -12.38
N LYS A 185 7.05 15.57 -13.66
CA LYS A 185 5.64 15.76 -14.00
C LYS A 185 4.76 14.65 -13.44
N GLY A 186 5.22 13.39 -13.51
CA GLY A 186 4.52 12.27 -12.91
C GLY A 186 4.46 12.37 -11.38
N ILE A 187 5.58 12.74 -10.74
CA ILE A 187 5.62 12.96 -9.29
C ILE A 187 4.67 14.10 -8.90
N ASP A 188 4.73 15.23 -9.59
CA ASP A 188 3.87 16.39 -9.30
C ASP A 188 2.38 16.07 -9.51
N ALA A 189 2.04 15.20 -10.49
CA ALA A 189 0.66 14.74 -10.67
C ALA A 189 0.17 13.98 -9.42
N GLN A 190 0.96 13.05 -8.89
CA GLN A 190 0.60 12.30 -7.68
C GLN A 190 0.64 13.18 -6.42
N VAL A 191 1.57 14.13 -6.31
CA VAL A 191 1.57 15.14 -5.23
C VAL A 191 0.27 15.96 -5.24
N GLY A 192 -0.16 16.35 -6.44
CA GLY A 192 -1.46 17.02 -6.61
C GLY A 192 -2.64 16.16 -6.16
N ASP A 193 -2.61 14.84 -6.44
CA ASP A 193 -3.64 13.91 -5.97
C ASP A 193 -3.60 13.76 -4.44
N ILE A 194 -2.42 13.64 -3.82
CA ILE A 194 -2.28 13.62 -2.34
C ILE A 194 -2.91 14.86 -1.73
N ARG A 195 -2.62 16.06 -2.25
CA ARG A 195 -3.20 17.32 -1.74
C ARG A 195 -4.71 17.38 -1.93
N PHE A 196 -5.22 16.94 -3.07
CA PHE A 196 -6.66 16.82 -3.31
C PHE A 196 -7.33 15.90 -2.27
N LEU A 197 -6.72 14.75 -1.96
CA LEU A 197 -7.24 13.82 -0.96
C LEU A 197 -7.20 14.41 0.47
N ILE A 198 -6.18 15.22 0.79
CA ILE A 198 -6.12 15.97 2.05
C ILE A 198 -7.27 17.00 2.13
N ASP A 199 -7.53 17.72 1.04
CA ASP A 199 -8.66 18.65 0.96
C ASP A 199 -10.00 17.93 1.11
N TYR A 200 -10.14 16.79 0.45
CA TYR A 200 -11.34 15.94 0.55
C TYR A 200 -11.54 15.42 1.99
N ALA A 201 -10.47 15.01 2.67
CA ALA A 201 -10.54 14.57 4.06
C ALA A 201 -11.20 15.63 4.97
N GLY A 202 -10.97 16.92 4.70
CA GLY A 202 -11.61 18.03 5.43
C GLY A 202 -13.14 18.08 5.29
N SER A 203 -13.70 17.45 4.26
CA SER A 203 -15.15 17.33 4.06
C SER A 203 -15.79 16.16 4.80
N LEU A 204 -15.00 15.22 5.33
CA LEU A 204 -15.50 14.03 6.02
C LEU A 204 -15.83 14.35 7.49
N PRO A 205 -17.08 14.17 7.93
CA PRO A 205 -17.49 14.54 9.29
C PRO A 205 -16.69 13.84 10.40
N GLN A 206 -16.20 12.62 10.16
CA GLN A 206 -15.45 11.82 11.13
C GLN A 206 -13.93 12.02 11.04
N ALA A 207 -13.41 12.77 10.06
CA ALA A 207 -11.99 13.00 9.94
C ALA A 207 -11.46 13.97 11.01
N ASP A 208 -10.34 13.61 11.62
CA ASP A 208 -9.49 14.52 12.38
C ASP A 208 -8.33 14.96 11.48
N THR A 209 -8.49 16.12 10.87
CA THR A 209 -7.49 16.68 9.95
C THR A 209 -6.37 17.44 10.65
N SER A 210 -6.38 17.52 11.99
CA SER A 210 -5.23 18.00 12.74
C SER A 210 -4.07 17.00 12.76
N SER A 211 -4.32 15.76 12.32
CA SER A 211 -3.38 14.65 12.34
C SER A 211 -3.47 13.85 11.04
N ILE A 212 -2.70 14.27 10.03
CA ILE A 212 -2.67 13.65 8.69
C ILE A 212 -1.32 13.00 8.47
N ALA A 213 -1.29 11.68 8.31
CA ALA A 213 -0.12 10.94 7.87
C ALA A 213 -0.22 10.59 6.38
N VAL A 214 0.93 10.44 5.71
CA VAL A 214 0.98 9.90 4.34
C VAL A 214 1.84 8.65 4.33
N ILE A 215 1.29 7.57 3.78
CA ILE A 215 2.00 6.32 3.51
C ILE A 215 2.27 6.27 2.02
N GLY A 216 3.53 6.09 1.62
CA GLY A 216 3.88 5.93 0.22
C GLY A 216 4.60 4.62 -0.04
N TYR A 217 4.17 3.89 -1.06
CA TYR A 217 4.87 2.71 -1.54
C TYR A 217 5.64 3.01 -2.81
N SER A 218 6.91 2.60 -2.87
CA SER A 218 7.73 2.76 -4.08
C SER A 218 7.78 4.24 -4.54
N ILE A 219 7.34 4.55 -5.76
CA ILE A 219 7.23 5.94 -6.25
C ILE A 219 6.27 6.79 -5.40
N GLY A 220 5.22 6.19 -4.82
CA GLY A 220 4.36 6.87 -3.86
C GLY A 220 5.13 7.41 -2.65
N GLY A 221 6.21 6.70 -2.23
CA GLY A 221 7.13 7.17 -1.20
C GLY A 221 7.95 8.39 -1.64
N LEU A 222 8.38 8.45 -2.88
CA LEU A 222 9.00 9.68 -3.40
C LEU A 222 8.00 10.84 -3.42
N SER A 223 6.77 10.58 -3.88
CA SER A 223 5.71 11.61 -3.96
C SER A 223 5.28 12.13 -2.58
N ASN A 224 5.23 11.27 -1.53
CA ASN A 224 4.86 11.71 -0.20
C ASN A 224 5.91 12.64 0.44
N VAL A 225 7.20 12.42 0.19
CA VAL A 225 8.28 13.32 0.62
C VAL A 225 8.14 14.68 -0.07
N PHE A 226 7.85 14.70 -1.38
CA PHE A 226 7.58 15.93 -2.12
C PHE A 226 6.33 16.64 -1.57
N ALA A 227 5.28 15.91 -1.27
CA ALA A 227 4.07 16.46 -0.67
C ALA A 227 4.36 17.10 0.70
N ALA A 228 5.09 16.42 1.59
CA ALA A 228 5.41 16.94 2.92
C ALA A 228 6.33 18.17 2.90
N ALA A 229 7.25 18.23 1.96
CA ALA A 229 8.07 19.44 1.77
C ALA A 229 7.23 20.67 1.36
N ARG A 230 6.06 20.45 0.73
CA ARG A 230 5.21 21.47 0.11
C ARG A 230 3.88 21.70 0.84
N ASP A 231 3.42 20.78 1.69
CA ASP A 231 2.13 20.89 2.40
C ASP A 231 2.31 20.60 3.90
N LYS A 232 2.19 21.64 4.71
CA LYS A 232 2.42 21.59 6.16
C LYS A 232 1.28 20.92 6.96
N ARG A 233 0.20 20.51 6.32
CA ARG A 233 -0.86 19.72 6.95
C ARG A 233 -0.45 18.27 7.18
N ILE A 234 0.56 17.79 6.46
CA ILE A 234 1.13 16.46 6.67
C ILE A 234 1.95 16.47 7.96
N THR A 235 1.64 15.56 8.88
CA THR A 235 2.24 15.51 10.22
C THR A 235 3.13 14.29 10.45
N ALA A 236 3.09 13.28 9.58
CA ALA A 236 3.92 12.08 9.66
C ALA A 236 4.06 11.41 8.29
N LEU A 237 5.20 10.78 8.02
CA LEU A 237 5.50 10.06 6.79
C LEU A 237 5.82 8.59 7.06
N ILE A 238 5.35 7.71 6.17
CA ILE A 238 5.69 6.30 6.16
C ILE A 238 6.09 5.88 4.76
N GLU A 239 7.27 5.28 4.65
CA GLU A 239 7.86 4.76 3.43
C GLU A 239 7.78 3.24 3.42
N LEU A 240 7.01 2.69 2.51
CA LEU A 240 6.99 1.26 2.20
C LEU A 240 7.94 1.03 1.02
N ASP A 241 9.20 0.79 1.33
CA ASP A 241 10.33 0.74 0.38
C ASP A 241 10.29 1.90 -0.61
N GLY A 242 10.11 3.11 -0.08
CA GLY A 242 9.90 4.34 -0.82
C GLY A 242 11.10 4.72 -1.70
N SER A 243 10.81 5.24 -2.87
CA SER A 243 11.82 5.53 -3.91
C SER A 243 12.72 6.73 -3.61
N ILE A 244 12.47 7.48 -2.54
CA ILE A 244 13.36 8.59 -2.11
C ILE A 244 14.82 8.15 -1.95
N ARG A 245 15.04 6.88 -1.60
CA ARG A 245 16.35 6.27 -1.45
C ARG A 245 17.09 6.06 -2.79
N TYR A 246 16.35 5.98 -3.89
CA TYR A 246 16.90 5.55 -5.19
C TYR A 246 16.87 6.64 -6.27
N PHE A 247 16.17 7.74 -6.06
CA PHE A 247 15.93 8.78 -7.08
C PHE A 247 16.49 10.15 -6.70
N ASN A 248 17.70 10.19 -6.11
CA ASN A 248 18.37 11.43 -5.71
C ASN A 248 18.42 12.47 -6.83
N LYS A 249 18.60 12.04 -8.10
CA LYS A 249 18.63 12.96 -9.24
C LYS A 249 17.31 13.71 -9.44
N LEU A 250 16.15 13.04 -9.29
CA LEU A 250 14.84 13.69 -9.38
C LEU A 250 14.64 14.68 -8.25
N VAL A 251 15.06 14.31 -7.03
CA VAL A 251 15.00 15.19 -5.86
C VAL A 251 15.83 16.46 -6.11
N MET A 252 17.07 16.32 -6.59
CA MET A 252 17.94 17.46 -6.92
C MET A 252 17.35 18.34 -8.04
N GLN A 253 16.70 17.73 -9.05
CA GLN A 253 16.05 18.48 -10.14
C GLN A 253 14.86 19.30 -9.66
N ALA A 254 14.16 18.87 -8.63
CA ALA A 254 13.00 19.59 -8.08
C ALA A 254 13.42 20.94 -7.44
N GLY A 255 14.63 20.99 -6.84
CA GLY A 255 15.22 22.19 -6.26
C GLY A 255 14.53 22.74 -5.00
N ASP A 256 13.26 22.37 -4.77
CA ASP A 256 12.45 22.80 -3.63
C ASP A 256 12.20 21.71 -2.58
N VAL A 257 12.67 20.49 -2.83
CA VAL A 257 12.54 19.33 -1.93
C VAL A 257 13.92 19.02 -1.34
N THR A 258 14.14 19.45 -0.11
CA THR A 258 15.41 19.27 0.59
C THR A 258 15.17 18.63 1.96
N PRO A 259 16.17 17.93 2.55
CA PRO A 259 15.99 17.22 3.82
C PRO A 259 15.54 18.12 4.98
N ASP A 260 15.96 19.40 4.99
CA ASP A 260 15.57 20.39 6.00
C ASP A 260 14.11 20.86 5.89
N ARG A 261 13.49 20.67 4.73
CA ARG A 261 12.05 20.96 4.53
C ARG A 261 11.12 19.85 5.01
N VAL A 262 11.64 18.65 5.19
CA VAL A 262 10.88 17.52 5.74
C VAL A 262 11.14 17.45 7.24
N THR A 263 10.28 18.11 7.99
CA THR A 263 10.41 18.30 9.45
C THR A 263 9.47 17.40 10.26
N VAL A 264 8.75 16.51 9.59
CA VAL A 264 7.81 15.58 10.21
C VAL A 264 8.47 14.21 10.45
N PRO A 265 8.08 13.49 11.52
CA PRO A 265 8.62 12.16 11.79
C PRO A 265 8.41 11.21 10.61
N MET A 266 9.37 10.33 10.39
CA MET A 266 9.38 9.37 9.29
C MET A 266 9.67 7.95 9.77
N LEU A 267 8.86 7.00 9.31
CA LEU A 267 9.14 5.57 9.35
C LEU A 267 9.51 5.10 7.95
N TYR A 268 10.73 4.61 7.78
CA TYR A 268 11.19 4.01 6.53
C TYR A 268 11.34 2.49 6.70
N LEU A 269 10.53 1.73 6.00
CA LEU A 269 10.56 0.27 5.96
C LEU A 269 11.16 -0.15 4.63
N ALA A 270 12.43 -0.55 4.64
CA ALA A 270 13.19 -0.94 3.46
C ALA A 270 13.04 -2.43 3.17
N GLN A 271 13.06 -2.80 1.89
CA GLN A 271 13.21 -4.19 1.48
C GLN A 271 14.53 -4.79 1.98
N ARG A 272 14.65 -6.11 1.93
CA ARG A 272 15.95 -6.79 2.07
C ARG A 272 16.96 -6.18 1.09
N PRO A 273 18.25 -6.07 1.47
CA PRO A 273 19.26 -5.53 0.57
C PRO A 273 19.27 -6.26 -0.77
N PRO A 274 19.18 -5.55 -1.91
CA PRO A 274 19.27 -6.17 -3.23
C PRO A 274 20.67 -6.75 -3.46
N SER A 275 20.78 -7.78 -4.30
CA SER A 275 22.09 -8.32 -4.68
C SER A 275 22.93 -7.27 -5.44
N ILE A 276 24.25 -7.44 -5.42
CA ILE A 276 25.18 -6.56 -6.15
C ILE A 276 24.83 -6.51 -7.64
N GLU A 277 24.48 -7.67 -8.22
CA GLU A 277 24.07 -7.80 -9.61
C GLU A 277 22.81 -6.95 -9.90
N THR A 278 21.84 -6.97 -8.99
CA THR A 278 20.63 -6.16 -9.09
C THR A 278 20.94 -4.68 -9.03
N ILE A 279 21.80 -4.27 -8.10
CA ILE A 279 22.24 -2.86 -7.96
C ILE A 279 22.90 -2.37 -9.24
N ILE A 280 23.81 -3.18 -9.81
CA ILE A 280 24.54 -2.84 -11.05
C ILE A 280 23.56 -2.82 -12.23
N LYS A 281 22.72 -3.85 -12.39
CA LYS A 281 21.77 -3.97 -13.50
C LYS A 281 20.81 -2.77 -13.59
N TYR A 282 20.29 -2.33 -12.46
CA TYR A 282 19.31 -1.24 -12.40
C TYR A 282 19.93 0.12 -12.07
N LYS A 283 21.26 0.20 -11.98
CA LYS A 283 22.02 1.43 -11.65
C LYS A 283 21.44 2.15 -10.43
N GLN A 284 21.09 1.37 -9.40
CA GLN A 284 20.49 1.91 -8.18
C GLN A 284 21.50 2.74 -7.42
N ASP A 285 21.08 3.93 -6.99
CA ASP A 285 21.84 4.74 -6.05
C ASP A 285 21.37 4.44 -4.62
N LEU A 286 22.18 3.71 -3.88
CA LEU A 286 21.90 3.30 -2.50
C LEU A 286 22.55 4.25 -1.48
N SER A 287 23.07 5.40 -1.89
CA SER A 287 23.73 6.32 -0.96
C SER A 287 22.78 6.76 0.18
N GLY A 288 21.47 6.80 -0.10
CA GLY A 288 20.45 7.18 0.90
C GLY A 288 20.69 8.59 1.45
N SER A 289 21.39 9.44 0.69
CA SER A 289 21.88 10.75 1.14
C SER A 289 20.74 11.62 1.69
N PHE A 290 19.57 11.66 1.02
CA PHE A 290 18.44 12.45 1.50
C PHE A 290 18.02 12.04 2.92
N ILE A 291 17.89 10.74 3.17
CA ILE A 291 17.48 10.21 4.49
C ILE A 291 18.58 10.48 5.53
N ASN A 292 19.86 10.30 5.15
CA ASN A 292 21.01 10.53 6.04
C ASN A 292 21.16 12.01 6.41
N GLU A 293 20.71 12.92 5.57
CA GLU A 293 20.76 14.37 5.78
C GLU A 293 19.55 14.92 6.55
N MET A 294 18.52 14.12 6.78
CA MET A 294 17.38 14.51 7.63
C MET A 294 17.84 14.65 9.08
N LYS A 295 17.73 15.87 9.63
CA LYS A 295 18.17 16.21 11.00
C LYS A 295 17.13 16.97 11.81
N SER A 296 15.89 17.05 11.29
CA SER A 296 14.87 17.92 11.87
C SER A 296 13.62 17.15 12.34
N ALA A 297 13.68 15.80 12.31
CA ALA A 297 12.56 14.97 12.68
C ALA A 297 13.00 13.57 13.15
N ASP A 298 12.19 12.94 13.99
CA ASP A 298 12.38 11.53 14.37
C ASP A 298 12.40 10.62 13.14
N LEU A 299 13.43 9.79 12.99
CA LEU A 299 13.60 8.87 11.89
C LEU A 299 13.79 7.44 12.42
N TYR A 300 12.96 6.54 11.94
CA TYR A 300 13.08 5.10 12.15
C TYR A 300 13.28 4.39 10.82
N LEU A 301 14.34 3.59 10.70
CA LEU A 301 14.61 2.78 9.52
C LEU A 301 14.73 1.31 9.92
N PHE A 302 13.92 0.46 9.31
CA PHE A 302 13.97 -0.99 9.46
C PHE A 302 14.11 -1.66 8.10
N ASN A 303 14.96 -2.68 8.02
CA ASN A 303 14.99 -3.60 6.88
C ASN A 303 14.00 -4.74 7.17
N ILE A 304 13.04 -4.94 6.27
CA ILE A 304 12.10 -6.05 6.30
C ILE A 304 12.68 -7.16 5.43
N ASN A 305 13.56 -7.97 6.00
CA ASN A 305 14.34 -8.96 5.25
C ASN A 305 13.46 -10.01 4.55
N GLY A 306 12.29 -10.34 5.14
CA GLY A 306 11.32 -11.26 4.53
C GLY A 306 10.60 -10.71 3.29
N LEU A 307 10.80 -9.43 2.93
CA LEU A 307 10.13 -8.81 1.79
C LEU A 307 11.14 -8.30 0.75
N ASP A 308 10.90 -8.59 -0.53
CA ASP A 308 11.47 -7.84 -1.63
C ASP A 308 10.58 -6.62 -1.95
N HIS A 309 11.01 -5.78 -2.90
CA HIS A 309 10.28 -4.57 -3.26
C HIS A 309 8.80 -4.80 -3.54
N SER A 310 8.46 -5.82 -4.34
CA SER A 310 7.07 -6.08 -4.72
C SER A 310 6.21 -6.57 -3.55
N ALA A 311 6.82 -7.26 -2.57
CA ALA A 311 6.11 -7.79 -1.42
C ALA A 311 5.70 -6.73 -0.38
N PHE A 312 6.06 -5.46 -0.56
CA PHE A 312 5.45 -4.35 0.19
C PHE A 312 4.03 -4.00 -0.26
N SER A 313 3.52 -4.68 -1.28
CA SER A 313 2.15 -4.57 -1.77
C SER A 313 1.39 -5.87 -1.56
N SER A 314 0.29 -5.85 -0.79
CA SER A 314 -0.54 -7.03 -0.59
C SER A 314 -1.15 -7.54 -1.91
N TRP A 315 -1.46 -6.65 -2.85
CA TRP A 315 -1.90 -7.01 -4.19
C TRP A 315 -0.86 -7.87 -4.91
N PHE A 316 0.41 -7.44 -4.96
CA PHE A 316 1.46 -8.19 -5.63
C PHE A 316 1.76 -9.53 -4.94
N ILE A 317 1.72 -9.59 -3.61
CA ILE A 317 1.87 -10.88 -2.90
C ILE A 317 0.73 -11.83 -3.30
N ARG A 318 -0.51 -11.34 -3.39
CA ARG A 318 -1.68 -12.16 -3.73
C ARG A 318 -1.61 -12.77 -5.12
N ILE A 319 -1.12 -12.02 -6.11
CA ILE A 319 -1.07 -12.47 -7.52
C ILE A 319 0.27 -13.13 -7.89
N ARG A 320 1.29 -13.02 -7.06
CA ARG A 320 2.62 -13.57 -7.33
C ARG A 320 2.67 -15.08 -7.05
N ASP A 321 3.53 -15.75 -7.79
CA ASP A 321 3.94 -17.11 -7.44
C ASP A 321 4.93 -17.04 -6.28
N LEU A 322 4.46 -17.35 -5.09
CA LEU A 322 5.28 -17.32 -3.87
C LEU A 322 6.33 -18.42 -3.83
N SER A 323 6.22 -19.47 -4.67
CA SER A 323 7.23 -20.51 -4.78
C SER A 323 8.55 -20.03 -5.39
N THR A 324 8.56 -18.85 -6.01
CA THR A 324 9.77 -18.23 -6.60
C THR A 324 10.58 -17.38 -5.63
N PHE A 325 10.20 -17.32 -4.35
CA PHE A 325 11.03 -16.69 -3.32
C PHE A 325 12.10 -17.70 -2.88
N GLU A 326 13.35 -17.44 -3.24
CA GLU A 326 14.45 -18.40 -3.01
C GLU A 326 14.86 -18.47 -1.52
N ASP A 327 14.70 -17.36 -0.75
CA ASP A 327 15.24 -17.24 0.61
C ASP A 327 14.19 -17.34 1.72
N TYR A 328 12.91 -17.16 1.41
CA TYR A 328 11.82 -17.10 2.38
C TYR A 328 10.60 -17.90 1.92
N THR A 329 9.98 -18.60 2.85
CA THR A 329 8.74 -19.33 2.57
C THR A 329 7.55 -18.36 2.41
N PRO A 330 6.46 -18.75 1.75
CA PRO A 330 5.24 -17.97 1.66
C PRO A 330 4.64 -17.57 3.01
N GLU A 331 4.79 -18.44 4.01
CA GLU A 331 4.39 -18.19 5.39
C GLU A 331 5.25 -17.07 6.01
N GLU A 332 6.56 -17.10 5.83
CA GLU A 332 7.48 -16.07 6.31
C GLU A 332 7.22 -14.73 5.65
N ILE A 333 6.89 -14.70 4.35
CA ILE A 333 6.48 -13.49 3.64
C ILE A 333 5.19 -12.91 4.25
N SER A 334 4.20 -13.76 4.49
CA SER A 334 2.94 -13.37 5.13
C SER A 334 3.16 -12.82 6.55
N VAL A 335 4.03 -13.46 7.32
CA VAL A 335 4.43 -13.01 8.67
C VAL A 335 5.19 -11.69 8.60
N ALA A 336 6.14 -11.55 7.67
CA ALA A 336 6.90 -10.31 7.49
C ALA A 336 6.00 -9.13 7.08
N TYR A 337 5.05 -9.35 6.15
CA TYR A 337 4.05 -8.34 5.79
C TYR A 337 3.15 -7.96 6.97
N GLY A 338 2.74 -8.92 7.78
CA GLY A 338 1.98 -8.66 9.00
C GLY A 338 2.76 -7.79 9.99
N TRP A 339 4.02 -8.10 10.24
CA TRP A 339 4.88 -7.29 11.09
C TRP A 339 5.17 -5.90 10.51
N MET A 340 5.40 -5.79 9.21
CA MET A 340 5.47 -4.50 8.51
C MET A 340 4.23 -3.65 8.84
N SER A 341 3.03 -4.22 8.69
CA SER A 341 1.76 -3.55 8.99
C SER A 341 1.64 -3.15 10.47
N ARG A 342 2.15 -3.99 11.39
CA ARG A 342 2.18 -3.69 12.83
C ARG A 342 3.11 -2.51 13.15
N TYR A 343 4.28 -2.40 12.49
CA TYR A 343 5.18 -1.25 12.64
C TYR A 343 4.55 0.03 12.09
N VAL A 344 3.85 -0.05 10.96
CA VAL A 344 3.06 1.07 10.42
C VAL A 344 2.03 1.55 11.45
N LEU A 345 1.25 0.64 12.04
CA LEU A 345 0.26 0.97 13.08
C LEU A 345 0.92 1.58 14.33
N ALA A 346 2.03 1.02 14.79
CA ALA A 346 2.76 1.55 15.94
C ALA A 346 3.22 2.99 15.70
N PHE A 347 3.77 3.25 14.53
CA PHE A 347 4.23 4.59 14.18
C PHE A 347 3.06 5.59 14.10
N LEU A 348 1.97 5.21 13.45
CA LEU A 348 0.77 6.03 13.42
C LEU A 348 0.24 6.30 14.83
N ASN A 349 0.10 5.29 15.68
CA ASN A 349 -0.36 5.48 17.06
C ASN A 349 0.58 6.40 17.87
N ALA A 350 1.90 6.27 17.68
CA ALA A 350 2.89 7.09 18.36
C ALA A 350 2.80 8.57 17.97
N TYR A 351 2.62 8.88 16.69
CA TYR A 351 2.75 10.24 16.18
C TYR A 351 1.41 10.93 15.83
N THR A 352 0.34 10.18 15.62
CA THR A 352 -0.98 10.78 15.38
C THR A 352 -1.94 10.67 16.58
N LYS A 353 -1.69 9.73 17.51
CA LYS A 353 -2.48 9.54 18.73
C LYS A 353 -1.64 9.77 20.01
N SER A 354 -0.39 10.22 19.86
CA SER A 354 0.53 10.50 20.99
C SER A 354 0.70 9.35 21.96
N ASN A 355 0.70 8.10 21.45
CA ASN A 355 0.81 6.91 22.29
C ASN A 355 2.28 6.59 22.62
N GLY A 356 2.69 6.88 23.88
CA GLY A 356 4.05 6.66 24.36
C GLY A 356 4.48 5.18 24.38
N GLN A 357 3.57 4.24 24.60
CA GLN A 357 3.88 2.80 24.56
C GLN A 357 4.26 2.35 23.16
N GLU A 358 3.57 2.88 22.14
CA GLU A 358 3.90 2.58 20.74
C GLU A 358 5.21 3.26 20.30
N LYS A 359 5.54 4.44 20.85
CA LYS A 359 6.87 5.05 20.65
C LYS A 359 7.98 4.19 21.29
N ALA A 360 7.74 3.60 22.45
CA ALA A 360 8.65 2.65 23.08
C ALA A 360 8.79 1.35 22.26
N PHE A 361 7.69 0.83 21.70
CA PHE A 361 7.72 -0.32 20.78
C PHE A 361 8.64 -0.07 19.57
N LEU A 362 8.55 1.09 18.91
CA LEU A 362 9.41 1.46 17.79
C LEU A 362 10.89 1.56 18.20
N SER A 363 11.15 1.95 19.44
CA SER A 363 12.51 2.10 19.97
C SER A 363 13.13 0.76 20.38
N THR A 364 12.31 -0.23 20.66
CA THR A 364 12.73 -1.57 21.06
C THR A 364 13.29 -2.37 19.87
N ARG A 365 14.22 -3.29 20.12
CA ARG A 365 14.72 -4.21 19.08
C ARG A 365 13.59 -5.12 18.61
N PRO A 366 13.48 -5.43 17.32
CA PRO A 366 12.37 -6.22 16.78
C PRO A 366 12.17 -7.57 17.48
N GLU A 367 13.24 -8.29 17.77
CA GLU A 367 13.18 -9.58 18.48
C GLU A 367 12.57 -9.48 19.87
N ASN A 368 12.74 -8.35 20.56
CA ASN A 368 12.14 -8.11 21.88
C ASN A 368 10.64 -7.74 21.78
N ASN A 369 10.18 -7.37 20.61
CA ASN A 369 8.76 -7.18 20.27
C ASN A 369 8.09 -8.49 19.80
N GLY A 370 8.84 -9.61 19.75
CA GLY A 370 8.33 -10.90 19.30
C GLY A 370 8.47 -11.15 17.79
N VAL A 371 9.16 -10.28 17.07
CA VAL A 371 9.46 -10.48 15.64
C VAL A 371 10.49 -11.62 15.49
N PRO A 372 10.28 -12.60 14.59
CA PRO A 372 11.31 -13.58 14.28
C PRO A 372 12.61 -12.89 13.82
N LYS A 373 13.75 -13.27 14.41
CA LYS A 373 15.04 -12.55 14.27
C LYS A 373 15.48 -12.29 12.84
N HIS A 374 15.16 -13.21 11.92
CA HIS A 374 15.60 -13.13 10.52
C HIS A 374 14.69 -12.27 9.63
N LEU A 375 13.51 -11.84 10.14
CA LEU A 375 12.53 -11.14 9.31
C LEU A 375 12.68 -9.63 9.30
N ILE A 376 13.06 -9.02 10.42
CA ILE A 376 13.18 -7.55 10.53
C ILE A 376 14.44 -7.18 11.28
N GLU A 377 15.18 -6.23 10.73
CA GLU A 377 16.36 -5.63 11.36
C GLU A 377 16.17 -4.12 11.49
N LYS A 378 16.48 -3.58 12.67
CA LYS A 378 16.48 -2.14 12.92
C LYS A 378 17.83 -1.56 12.53
N THR A 379 17.83 -0.64 11.56
CA THR A 379 19.05 -0.07 11.00
C THR A 379 19.36 1.31 11.57
N ILE A 380 18.39 2.20 11.63
CA ILE A 380 18.58 3.58 12.11
C ILE A 380 17.45 3.95 13.06
N GLN A 381 17.81 4.65 14.12
CA GLN A 381 16.88 5.45 14.92
C GLN A 381 17.56 6.76 15.26
N GLN A 382 16.94 7.87 14.84
CA GLN A 382 17.28 9.22 15.25
C GLN A 382 16.06 9.83 15.92
N GLN A 383 16.25 10.47 17.06
CA GLN A 383 15.20 11.20 17.78
C GLN A 383 15.72 12.60 18.08
N PHE A 384 14.89 13.60 17.83
CA PHE A 384 15.18 15.01 18.01
C PHE A 384 14.23 15.68 19.00
#